data_bbc4ec8d2f66509fa2b2b16ab3c0f825
#
_entry.id   bbc4ec8d2f66509fa2b2b16ab3c0f825
#
_cell.length_a   1.000
_cell.length_b   1.000
_cell.length_c   1.000
_cell.angle_alpha   90.00
_cell.angle_beta   90.00
_cell.angle_gamma   90.00
#
_symmetry.space_group_name_H-M   'P 1'
#
loop_
_entity.id
_entity.type
_entity.pdbx_description
1 polymer ?
#
loop_
_entity_poly.entity_id
_entity_poly.type
_entity_poly.pdbx_seq_one_letter_code
_entity_poly.pdbx_strand_id
1 'polypeptide(L)'
;ELEVFSDRVFIIRQLLTPEECADYVAFAEREGFADAPITTAAGPVMRKGVRNNERVMVDDVDRARALWERVEEHFPEYWRHVRANGVLAGQELEPCGLNERLRFYRYEPGQRFRLHRDGCYRRPNGEEESLLTALFYLNEDFEGGATAIIDPGYACEVKPEIGDAFFFLHYLLHEGQKVEEGTKYVLRSDVMYRAALNPQ
;
A
#
# COMPACT_ATOMS: atom_id res chain seq x y z
N GLU A 1 -13.35 0.18 -11.46
CA GLU A 1 -14.50 -0.42 -10.73
C GLU A 1 -14.12 -0.74 -9.28
N LEU A 2 -14.99 -0.40 -8.29
CA LEU A 2 -14.78 -0.71 -6.88
C LEU A 2 -15.30 -2.11 -6.54
N GLU A 3 -14.45 -2.94 -5.93
CA GLU A 3 -14.79 -4.25 -5.37
C GLU A 3 -14.48 -4.27 -3.87
N VAL A 4 -15.48 -4.56 -3.03
CA VAL A 4 -15.36 -4.56 -1.58
C VAL A 4 -15.35 -6.01 -1.07
N PHE A 5 -14.25 -6.43 -0.45
CA PHE A 5 -14.13 -7.76 0.16
C PHE A 5 -14.67 -7.78 1.61
N SER A 6 -14.50 -6.67 2.32
CA SER A 6 -15.00 -6.45 3.68
C SER A 6 -14.92 -4.96 4.04
N ASP A 7 -15.38 -4.61 5.25
CA ASP A 7 -15.18 -3.28 5.84
C ASP A 7 -13.71 -2.93 6.13
N ARG A 8 -12.77 -3.84 5.86
CA ARG A 8 -11.33 -3.69 6.12
C ARG A 8 -10.45 -3.80 4.88
N VAL A 9 -11.02 -4.28 3.76
CA VAL A 9 -10.28 -4.62 2.55
C VAL A 9 -11.13 -4.34 1.32
N PHE A 10 -10.59 -3.57 0.38
CA PHE A 10 -11.20 -3.31 -0.92
C PHE A 10 -10.17 -3.11 -2.02
N ILE A 11 -10.60 -3.21 -3.26
CA ILE A 11 -9.78 -2.99 -4.45
C ILE A 11 -10.51 -2.05 -5.42
N ILE A 12 -9.77 -1.16 -6.05
CA ILE A 12 -10.23 -0.35 -7.16
C ILE A 12 -9.56 -0.92 -8.42
N ARG A 13 -10.35 -1.60 -9.26
CA ARG A 13 -9.87 -2.24 -10.47
C ARG A 13 -9.55 -1.21 -11.55
N GLN A 14 -8.45 -1.43 -12.26
CA GLN A 14 -8.03 -0.63 -13.42
C GLN A 14 -8.00 0.88 -13.13
N LEU A 15 -7.46 1.25 -11.96
CA LEU A 15 -7.31 2.65 -11.56
C LEU A 15 -6.26 3.36 -12.43
N LEU A 16 -5.19 2.66 -12.78
CA LEU A 16 -4.12 3.15 -13.65
C LEU A 16 -4.19 2.46 -15.01
N THR A 17 -3.80 3.17 -16.06
CA THR A 17 -3.63 2.55 -17.37
C THR A 17 -2.32 1.76 -17.45
N PRO A 18 -2.18 0.80 -18.39
CA PRO A 18 -0.91 0.09 -18.59
C PRO A 18 0.26 1.03 -18.91
N GLU A 19 0.01 2.13 -19.63
CA GLU A 19 1.02 3.14 -19.97
C GLU A 19 1.51 3.88 -18.72
N GLU A 20 0.59 4.30 -17.85
CA GLU A 20 0.93 4.93 -16.57
C GLU A 20 1.71 3.97 -15.66
N CYS A 21 1.33 2.70 -15.63
CA CYS A 21 2.06 1.67 -14.89
C CYS A 21 3.50 1.51 -15.43
N ALA A 22 3.66 1.46 -16.75
CA ALA A 22 4.97 1.38 -17.39
C ALA A 22 5.85 2.62 -17.07
N ASP A 23 5.26 3.82 -17.02
CA ASP A 23 5.95 5.05 -16.64
C ASP A 23 6.44 5.00 -15.18
N TYR A 24 5.62 4.47 -14.26
CA TYR A 24 6.01 4.26 -12.85
C TYR A 24 7.15 3.24 -12.72
N VAL A 25 7.10 2.14 -13.47
CA VAL A 25 8.17 1.13 -13.50
C VAL A 25 9.46 1.76 -14.01
N ALA A 26 9.42 2.44 -15.18
CA ALA A 26 10.57 3.11 -15.76
C ALA A 26 11.17 4.19 -14.84
N PHE A 27 10.32 4.91 -14.11
CA PHE A 27 10.76 5.87 -13.09
C PHE A 27 11.51 5.14 -11.96
N ALA A 28 10.94 4.09 -11.39
CA ALA A 28 11.55 3.36 -10.28
C ALA A 28 12.89 2.69 -10.68
N GLU A 29 13.00 2.17 -11.91
CA GLU A 29 14.24 1.61 -12.43
C GLU A 29 15.34 2.67 -12.58
N ARG A 30 15.00 3.91 -12.98
CA ARG A 30 15.97 5.02 -13.03
C ARG A 30 16.45 5.46 -11.65
N GLU A 31 15.57 5.45 -10.64
CA GLU A 31 15.93 5.77 -9.26
C GLU A 31 16.85 4.70 -8.62
N GLY A 32 16.77 3.46 -9.09
CA GLY A 32 17.63 2.35 -8.71
C GLY A 32 17.15 1.60 -7.46
N PHE A 33 16.93 0.29 -7.63
CA PHE A 33 16.50 -0.61 -6.57
C PHE A 33 17.68 -1.06 -5.69
N ALA A 34 17.41 -1.23 -4.39
CA ALA A 34 18.33 -1.80 -3.42
C ALA A 34 17.62 -2.79 -2.49
N ASP A 35 18.37 -3.67 -1.85
CA ASP A 35 17.85 -4.62 -0.85
C ASP A 35 16.92 -3.93 0.15
N ALA A 36 15.73 -4.49 0.40
CA ALA A 36 14.73 -3.90 1.27
C ALA A 36 14.84 -4.43 2.71
N PRO A 37 15.27 -3.61 3.70
CA PRO A 37 15.24 -4.01 5.10
C PRO A 37 13.81 -4.08 5.64
N ILE A 38 13.60 -4.86 6.72
CA ILE A 38 12.42 -4.76 7.57
C ILE A 38 12.64 -3.65 8.61
N THR A 39 11.54 -2.99 9.01
CA THR A 39 11.58 -2.00 10.10
C THR A 39 11.37 -2.73 11.44
N THR A 40 12.23 -2.46 12.41
CA THR A 40 12.11 -2.97 13.78
C THR A 40 12.11 -1.80 14.76
N ALA A 41 11.79 -2.06 16.05
CA ALA A 41 11.87 -1.04 17.09
C ALA A 41 13.29 -0.44 17.24
N ALA A 42 14.33 -1.18 16.85
CA ALA A 42 15.72 -0.75 16.86
C ALA A 42 16.18 -0.12 15.51
N GLY A 43 15.26 0.09 14.56
CA GLY A 43 15.54 0.61 13.23
C GLY A 43 15.50 -0.46 12.12
N PRO A 44 15.95 -0.12 10.91
CA PRO A 44 15.93 -1.02 9.76
C PRO A 44 16.96 -2.14 9.91
N VAL A 45 16.54 -3.39 9.67
CA VAL A 45 17.39 -4.59 9.75
C VAL A 45 17.19 -5.48 8.52
N MET A 46 18.29 -5.94 7.92
CA MET A 46 18.24 -6.91 6.83
C MET A 46 17.91 -8.31 7.37
N ARG A 47 16.77 -8.86 6.96
CA ARG A 47 16.34 -10.23 7.28
C ARG A 47 15.83 -10.92 6.02
N LYS A 48 16.72 -11.39 5.15
CA LYS A 48 16.40 -12.04 3.85
C LYS A 48 15.46 -13.27 3.99
N GLY A 49 15.42 -13.92 5.15
CA GLY A 49 14.45 -14.99 5.44
C GLY A 49 13.01 -14.52 5.62
N VAL A 50 12.79 -13.22 5.92
CA VAL A 50 11.47 -12.59 6.08
C VAL A 50 11.10 -11.79 4.85
N ARG A 51 12.04 -10.98 4.36
CA ARG A 51 11.89 -10.11 3.19
C ARG A 51 13.17 -10.14 2.37
N ASN A 52 13.05 -10.48 1.09
CA ASN A 52 14.20 -10.59 0.19
C ASN A 52 14.01 -9.88 -1.17
N ASN A 53 12.94 -9.10 -1.31
CA ASN A 53 12.73 -8.24 -2.48
C ASN A 53 13.55 -6.95 -2.39
N GLU A 54 13.61 -6.23 -3.48
CA GLU A 54 14.26 -4.92 -3.56
C GLU A 54 13.26 -3.78 -3.45
N ARG A 55 13.76 -2.60 -3.09
CA ARG A 55 12.94 -1.40 -2.90
C ARG A 55 13.70 -0.14 -3.29
N VAL A 56 12.97 0.81 -3.87
CA VAL A 56 13.36 2.22 -3.91
C VAL A 56 12.30 3.06 -3.18
N MET A 57 12.71 4.11 -2.48
CA MET A 57 11.80 5.04 -1.80
C MET A 57 12.06 6.44 -2.30
N VAL A 58 10.98 7.14 -2.66
CA VAL A 58 11.02 8.52 -3.12
C VAL A 58 9.94 9.31 -2.39
N ASP A 59 10.28 10.45 -1.82
CA ASP A 59 9.30 11.38 -1.29
C ASP A 59 8.87 12.32 -2.45
N ASP A 60 7.63 12.14 -2.94
CA ASP A 60 7.08 12.85 -4.11
C ASP A 60 5.63 13.26 -3.85
N VAL A 61 5.46 14.52 -3.46
CA VAL A 61 4.15 15.11 -3.12
C VAL A 61 3.24 15.20 -4.34
N ASP A 62 3.78 15.53 -5.51
CA ASP A 62 2.98 15.73 -6.71
C ASP A 62 2.43 14.41 -7.25
N ARG A 63 3.26 13.34 -7.26
CA ARG A 63 2.79 12.00 -7.63
C ARG A 63 1.79 11.44 -6.63
N ALA A 64 2.03 11.63 -5.32
CA ALA A 64 1.10 11.18 -4.29
C ALA A 64 -0.26 11.87 -4.43
N ARG A 65 -0.27 13.19 -4.71
CA ARG A 65 -1.49 13.96 -4.96
C ARG A 65 -2.23 13.47 -6.21
N ALA A 66 -1.53 13.32 -7.34
CA ALA A 66 -2.13 12.85 -8.59
C ALA A 66 -2.75 11.45 -8.45
N LEU A 67 -2.10 10.55 -7.70
CA LEU A 67 -2.66 9.24 -7.38
C LEU A 67 -3.90 9.35 -6.48
N TRP A 68 -3.86 10.23 -5.47
CA TRP A 68 -4.98 10.44 -4.56
C TRP A 68 -6.22 10.96 -5.28
N GLU A 69 -6.08 11.96 -6.14
CA GLU A 69 -7.18 12.53 -6.92
C GLU A 69 -7.96 11.45 -7.69
N ARG A 70 -7.27 10.42 -8.19
CA ARG A 70 -7.91 9.27 -8.85
C ARG A 70 -8.54 8.27 -7.87
N VAL A 71 -7.87 8.01 -6.75
CA VAL A 71 -8.37 7.13 -5.70
C VAL A 71 -9.63 7.69 -5.07
N GLU A 72 -9.64 9.00 -4.78
CA GLU A 72 -10.73 9.69 -4.07
C GLU A 72 -12.07 9.58 -4.78
N GLU A 73 -12.10 9.59 -6.13
CA GLU A 73 -13.32 9.42 -6.92
C GLU A 73 -14.03 8.09 -6.66
N HIS A 74 -13.27 7.05 -6.30
CA HIS A 74 -13.75 5.69 -6.10
C HIS A 74 -13.69 5.23 -4.63
N PHE A 75 -13.26 6.13 -3.73
CA PHE A 75 -13.02 5.76 -2.35
C PHE A 75 -14.34 5.44 -1.63
N PRO A 76 -14.46 4.29 -0.93
CA PRO A 76 -15.72 3.87 -0.31
C PRO A 76 -16.19 4.85 0.76
N GLU A 77 -17.51 5.13 0.79
CA GLU A 77 -18.11 6.11 1.70
C GLU A 77 -17.84 5.79 3.18
N TYR A 78 -17.91 4.52 3.58
CA TYR A 78 -17.64 4.11 4.96
C TYR A 78 -16.21 4.35 5.43
N TRP A 79 -15.25 4.63 4.52
CA TRP A 79 -13.89 5.05 4.83
C TRP A 79 -13.70 6.56 4.85
N ARG A 80 -14.73 7.35 4.46
CA ARG A 80 -14.68 8.82 4.48
C ARG A 80 -14.86 9.39 5.88
N HIS A 81 -15.50 8.61 6.78
CA HIS A 81 -15.76 8.99 8.16
C HIS A 81 -15.46 7.81 9.09
N VAL A 82 -14.29 7.79 9.68
CA VAL A 82 -13.85 6.71 10.58
C VAL A 82 -13.51 7.24 11.96
N ARG A 83 -13.67 6.39 12.98
CA ARG A 83 -13.21 6.70 14.34
C ARG A 83 -11.91 6.01 14.63
N ALA A 84 -10.89 6.80 14.95
CA ALA A 84 -9.57 6.28 15.25
C ALA A 84 -9.46 5.69 16.65
N ASN A 85 -8.61 4.67 16.76
CA ASN A 85 -8.16 4.11 18.03
C ASN A 85 -6.71 4.51 18.39
N GLY A 86 -6.16 5.53 17.70
CA GLY A 86 -4.77 5.97 17.81
C GLY A 86 -4.59 7.29 18.58
N VAL A 87 -3.64 8.12 18.13
CA VAL A 87 -3.35 9.45 18.73
C VAL A 87 -4.52 10.41 18.51
N LEU A 88 -5.27 10.25 17.43
CA LEU A 88 -6.50 10.99 17.16
C LEU A 88 -7.74 10.28 17.74
N ALA A 89 -7.55 9.40 18.74
CA ALA A 89 -8.62 8.60 19.34
C ALA A 89 -9.78 9.49 19.84
N GLY A 90 -10.99 9.05 19.51
CA GLY A 90 -12.23 9.76 19.87
C GLY A 90 -12.63 10.88 18.90
N GLN A 91 -11.77 11.21 17.91
CA GLN A 91 -12.12 12.13 16.84
C GLN A 91 -12.71 11.36 15.65
N GLU A 92 -13.58 12.00 14.91
CA GLU A 92 -13.98 11.57 13.58
C GLU A 92 -12.87 11.98 12.61
N LEU A 93 -12.44 11.04 11.76
CA LEU A 93 -11.37 11.25 10.81
C LEU A 93 -11.90 11.21 9.39
N GLU A 94 -11.32 12.05 8.54
CA GLU A 94 -11.52 12.03 7.08
C GLU A 94 -10.21 11.74 6.36
N PRO A 95 -10.22 11.02 5.21
CA PRO A 95 -9.02 10.83 4.40
C PRO A 95 -8.59 12.18 3.80
N CYS A 96 -7.28 12.42 3.78
CA CYS A 96 -6.74 13.69 3.32
C CYS A 96 -5.65 13.56 2.24
N GLY A 97 -5.38 12.36 1.77
CA GLY A 97 -4.40 12.11 0.73
C GLY A 97 -3.64 10.80 0.86
N LEU A 98 -2.67 10.61 -0.01
CA LEU A 98 -1.66 9.56 0.14
C LEU A 98 -0.39 10.15 0.78
N ASN A 99 0.31 9.30 1.53
CA ASN A 99 1.64 9.63 2.02
C ASN A 99 2.58 9.84 0.83
N GLU A 100 3.30 10.97 0.82
CA GLU A 100 4.27 11.33 -0.23
C GLU A 100 5.45 10.37 -0.31
N ARG A 101 5.69 9.56 0.72
CA ARG A 101 6.72 8.52 0.69
C ARG A 101 6.28 7.33 -0.13
N LEU A 102 6.55 7.38 -1.41
CA LEU A 102 6.29 6.32 -2.36
C LEU A 102 7.36 5.23 -2.25
N ARG A 103 6.92 3.96 -2.10
CA ARG A 103 7.81 2.80 -1.99
C ARG A 103 7.56 1.89 -3.17
N PHE A 104 8.49 1.84 -4.11
CA PHE A 104 8.44 0.90 -5.22
C PHE A 104 9.13 -0.39 -4.81
N TYR A 105 8.46 -1.51 -5.04
CA TYR A 105 8.96 -2.85 -4.76
C TYR A 105 9.15 -3.61 -6.06
N ARG A 106 10.30 -4.27 -6.20
CA ARG A 106 10.60 -5.22 -7.25
C ARG A 106 10.82 -6.59 -6.63
N TYR A 107 10.14 -7.61 -7.19
CA TYR A 107 10.26 -8.99 -6.76
C TYR A 107 10.69 -9.84 -7.95
N GLU A 108 11.87 -10.44 -7.86
CA GLU A 108 12.38 -11.44 -8.80
C GLU A 108 11.92 -12.86 -8.41
N PRO A 109 12.04 -13.88 -9.29
CA PRO A 109 11.70 -15.25 -8.97
C PRO A 109 12.33 -15.74 -7.66
N GLY A 110 11.52 -16.37 -6.81
CA GLY A 110 11.89 -16.81 -5.46
C GLY A 110 11.76 -15.73 -4.38
N GLN A 111 11.55 -14.48 -4.75
CA GLN A 111 11.40 -13.38 -3.79
C GLN A 111 9.97 -13.28 -3.25
N ARG A 112 9.88 -12.80 -2.00
CA ARG A 112 8.62 -12.63 -1.26
C ARG A 112 8.79 -11.68 -0.08
N PHE A 113 7.65 -11.25 0.49
CA PHE A 113 7.60 -10.63 1.79
C PHE A 113 6.64 -11.42 2.68
N ARG A 114 7.19 -12.18 3.63
CA ARG A 114 6.41 -13.08 4.51
C ARG A 114 5.45 -12.32 5.40
N LEU A 115 4.57 -13.06 6.06
CA LEU A 115 3.56 -12.57 7.00
C LEU A 115 4.10 -11.48 7.92
N HIS A 116 3.45 -10.32 7.86
CA HIS A 116 3.75 -9.14 8.66
C HIS A 116 2.51 -8.26 8.81
N ARG A 117 2.63 -7.23 9.63
CA ARG A 117 1.69 -6.13 9.74
C ARG A 117 2.41 -4.86 9.33
N ASP A 118 1.71 -3.93 8.71
CA ASP A 118 2.28 -2.62 8.40
C ASP A 118 2.23 -1.69 9.62
N GLY A 119 3.17 -0.76 9.67
CA GLY A 119 3.19 0.29 10.69
C GLY A 119 2.38 1.50 10.24
N CYS A 120 1.70 2.14 11.19
CA CYS A 120 1.09 3.44 11.00
C CYS A 120 2.18 4.52 10.92
N TYR A 121 2.03 5.46 9.98
CA TYR A 121 2.83 6.67 9.93
C TYR A 121 2.06 7.83 10.56
N ARG A 122 2.74 8.67 11.33
CA ARG A 122 2.19 9.87 11.94
C ARG A 122 3.02 11.08 11.58
N ARG A 123 2.37 12.16 11.19
CA ARG A 123 3.05 13.43 10.98
C ARG A 123 3.65 13.93 12.30
N PRO A 124 4.84 14.54 12.27
CA PRO A 124 5.48 15.07 13.48
C PRO A 124 4.66 16.11 14.23
N ASN A 125 3.78 16.86 13.54
CA ASN A 125 2.85 17.81 14.13
C ASN A 125 1.63 17.17 14.81
N GLY A 126 1.42 15.84 14.63
CA GLY A 126 0.31 15.09 15.21
C GLY A 126 -1.05 15.30 14.55
N GLU A 127 -1.12 16.02 13.43
CA GLU A 127 -2.39 16.38 12.76
C GLU A 127 -2.90 15.29 11.82
N GLU A 128 -2.01 14.40 11.33
CA GLU A 128 -2.36 13.33 10.40
C GLU A 128 -1.73 12.00 10.80
N GLU A 129 -2.47 10.91 10.55
CA GLU A 129 -1.96 9.54 10.66
C GLU A 129 -2.46 8.69 9.50
N SER A 130 -1.69 7.65 9.12
CA SER A 130 -2.12 6.70 8.11
C SER A 130 -2.92 5.54 8.72
N LEU A 131 -3.98 5.10 8.04
CA LEU A 131 -4.81 3.96 8.47
C LEU A 131 -4.78 2.78 7.51
N LEU A 132 -4.68 3.05 6.21
CA LEU A 132 -4.73 2.03 5.17
C LEU A 132 -3.40 1.96 4.41
N THR A 133 -2.95 0.74 4.14
CA THR A 133 -1.96 0.46 3.10
C THR A 133 -2.64 0.55 1.75
N ALA A 134 -2.01 1.23 0.80
CA ALA A 134 -2.40 1.31 -0.60
C ALA A 134 -1.31 0.66 -1.47
N LEU A 135 -1.67 -0.42 -2.18
CA LEU A 135 -0.79 -1.10 -3.14
C LEU A 135 -1.32 -0.87 -4.56
N PHE A 136 -0.48 -0.36 -5.44
CA PHE A 136 -0.78 -0.23 -6.87
C PHE A 136 0.05 -1.27 -7.62
N TYR A 137 -0.61 -2.17 -8.33
CA TYR A 137 0.05 -3.21 -9.11
C TYR A 137 0.43 -2.67 -10.49
N LEU A 138 1.72 -2.68 -10.79
CA LEU A 138 2.27 -1.98 -11.95
C LEU A 138 2.50 -2.90 -13.17
N ASN A 139 2.35 -4.20 -12.99
CA ASN A 139 2.41 -5.20 -14.06
C ASN A 139 1.70 -6.48 -13.65
N GLU A 140 1.52 -7.40 -14.60
CA GLU A 140 0.87 -8.71 -14.39
C GLU A 140 1.56 -9.87 -15.13
N ASP A 141 2.68 -9.59 -15.83
CA ASP A 141 3.47 -10.55 -16.61
C ASP A 141 4.42 -11.38 -15.74
N PHE A 142 3.88 -12.00 -14.68
CA PHE A 142 4.61 -12.86 -13.76
C PHE A 142 3.68 -13.96 -13.21
N GLU A 143 4.28 -15.03 -12.66
CA GLU A 143 3.55 -16.12 -12.01
C GLU A 143 3.75 -16.09 -10.49
N GLY A 144 2.72 -16.49 -9.74
CA GLY A 144 2.71 -16.41 -8.28
C GLY A 144 2.50 -14.98 -7.78
N GLY A 145 3.18 -14.58 -6.71
CA GLY A 145 3.25 -13.20 -6.24
C GLY A 145 1.92 -12.58 -5.77
N ALA A 146 0.89 -13.36 -5.43
CA ALA A 146 -0.37 -12.84 -4.91
C ALA A 146 -0.16 -12.09 -3.59
N THR A 147 -1.08 -11.19 -3.25
CA THR A 147 -1.14 -10.56 -1.93
C THR A 147 -2.22 -11.28 -1.11
N ALA A 148 -1.82 -11.93 -0.02
CA ALA A 148 -2.73 -12.65 0.87
C ALA A 148 -2.92 -11.90 2.19
N ILE A 149 -4.17 -11.69 2.59
CA ILE A 149 -4.56 -11.27 3.94
C ILE A 149 -4.91 -12.54 4.72
N ILE A 150 -4.27 -12.76 5.87
CA ILE A 150 -4.44 -13.96 6.69
C ILE A 150 -4.56 -13.51 8.15
N ASP A 151 -5.67 -12.86 8.49
CA ASP A 151 -5.93 -12.36 9.83
C ASP A 151 -6.93 -13.27 10.57
N PRO A 152 -6.90 -13.40 11.90
CA PRO A 152 -7.87 -14.21 12.62
C PRO A 152 -9.32 -13.87 12.26
N GLY A 153 -10.05 -14.86 11.73
CA GLY A 153 -11.43 -14.74 11.30
C GLY A 153 -11.64 -14.09 9.92
N TYR A 154 -10.56 -13.78 9.19
CA TYR A 154 -10.67 -13.24 7.83
C TYR A 154 -9.48 -13.65 6.96
N ALA A 155 -9.75 -14.16 5.78
CA ALA A 155 -8.73 -14.45 4.77
C ALA A 155 -9.23 -14.07 3.38
N CYS A 156 -8.37 -13.45 2.61
CA CYS A 156 -8.57 -13.25 1.17
C CYS A 156 -7.22 -13.26 0.47
N GLU A 157 -7.23 -13.59 -0.81
CA GLU A 157 -6.08 -13.56 -1.68
C GLU A 157 -6.41 -12.76 -2.92
N VAL A 158 -5.55 -11.80 -3.26
CA VAL A 158 -5.69 -10.97 -4.45
C VAL A 158 -4.55 -11.31 -5.40
N LYS A 159 -4.92 -11.84 -6.57
CA LYS A 159 -4.00 -11.94 -7.70
C LYS A 159 -3.84 -10.53 -8.28
N PRO A 160 -2.60 -10.01 -8.38
CA PRO A 160 -2.37 -8.70 -8.97
C PRO A 160 -2.78 -8.67 -10.45
N GLU A 161 -3.51 -7.62 -10.84
CA GLU A 161 -3.77 -7.27 -12.23
C GLU A 161 -3.22 -5.85 -12.46
N ILE A 162 -2.69 -5.60 -13.65
CA ILE A 162 -2.07 -4.29 -13.97
C ILE A 162 -3.06 -3.14 -13.78
N GLY A 163 -2.64 -2.09 -13.09
CA GLY A 163 -3.43 -0.90 -12.82
C GLY A 163 -4.38 -0.99 -11.65
N ASP A 164 -4.51 -2.14 -11.00
CA ASP A 164 -5.34 -2.29 -9.80
C ASP A 164 -4.72 -1.59 -8.59
N ALA A 165 -5.58 -1.02 -7.74
CA ALA A 165 -5.19 -0.43 -6.46
C ALA A 165 -5.88 -1.17 -5.31
N PHE A 166 -5.10 -1.83 -4.45
CA PHE A 166 -5.56 -2.67 -3.36
C PHE A 166 -5.33 -1.97 -2.02
N PHE A 167 -6.39 -1.87 -1.20
CA PHE A 167 -6.40 -1.15 0.06
C PHE A 167 -6.79 -2.07 1.22
N PHE A 168 -6.06 -1.96 2.33
CA PHE A 168 -6.37 -2.68 3.56
C PHE A 168 -5.81 -1.98 4.80
N LEU A 169 -6.44 -2.26 5.95
CA LEU A 169 -5.99 -1.73 7.25
C LEU A 169 -4.58 -2.22 7.59
N HIS A 170 -3.70 -1.32 8.01
CA HIS A 170 -2.30 -1.61 8.36
C HIS A 170 -2.11 -2.79 9.31
N TYR A 171 -3.02 -2.96 10.28
CA TYR A 171 -2.88 -3.99 11.30
C TYR A 171 -3.26 -5.40 10.82
N LEU A 172 -3.82 -5.56 9.62
CA LEU A 172 -4.13 -6.88 9.08
C LEU A 172 -2.85 -7.64 8.78
N LEU A 173 -2.80 -8.89 9.24
CA LEU A 173 -1.69 -9.78 8.94
C LEU A 173 -1.74 -10.18 7.47
N HIS A 174 -0.69 -9.89 6.73
CA HIS A 174 -0.65 -10.12 5.29
C HIS A 174 0.74 -10.51 4.80
N GLU A 175 0.80 -11.03 3.57
CA GLU A 175 2.06 -11.34 2.89
C GLU A 175 1.99 -11.03 1.39
N GLY A 176 3.14 -10.66 0.83
CA GLY A 176 3.41 -10.78 -0.60
C GLY A 176 3.99 -12.15 -0.86
N GLN A 177 3.19 -13.03 -1.48
CA GLN A 177 3.57 -14.41 -1.79
C GLN A 177 4.75 -14.45 -2.75
N LYS A 178 5.38 -15.64 -2.83
CA LYS A 178 6.55 -15.85 -3.68
C LYS A 178 6.18 -15.66 -5.15
N VAL A 179 7.02 -14.89 -5.86
CA VAL A 179 7.01 -14.85 -7.32
C VAL A 179 7.69 -16.12 -7.82
N GLU A 180 7.05 -16.84 -8.70
CA GLU A 180 7.57 -18.09 -9.25
C GLU A 180 8.35 -17.84 -10.55
N GLU A 181 7.78 -17.01 -11.44
CA GLU A 181 8.38 -16.63 -12.73
C GLU A 181 8.10 -15.15 -13.02
N GLY A 182 8.96 -14.51 -13.83
CA GLY A 182 8.83 -13.10 -14.20
C GLY A 182 9.26 -12.15 -13.08
N THR A 183 9.01 -10.86 -13.25
CA THR A 183 9.35 -9.81 -12.28
C THR A 183 8.08 -9.05 -11.90
N LYS A 184 7.78 -8.95 -10.61
CA LYS A 184 6.62 -8.21 -10.10
C LYS A 184 7.01 -6.82 -9.62
N TYR A 185 6.26 -5.79 -10.07
CA TYR A 185 6.40 -4.41 -9.61
C TYR A 185 5.15 -3.95 -8.85
N VAL A 186 5.37 -3.33 -7.69
CA VAL A 186 4.30 -2.77 -6.85
C VAL A 186 4.73 -1.39 -6.36
N LEU A 187 3.86 -0.40 -6.49
CA LEU A 187 3.99 0.87 -5.78
C LEU A 187 3.15 0.80 -4.51
N ARG A 188 3.75 1.12 -3.37
CA ARG A 188 3.07 1.26 -2.09
C ARG A 188 3.10 2.70 -1.60
N SER A 189 1.94 3.16 -1.13
CA SER A 189 1.79 4.33 -0.26
C SER A 189 0.86 3.98 0.90
N ASP A 190 0.47 4.97 1.68
CA ASP A 190 -0.46 4.83 2.81
C ASP A 190 -1.53 5.91 2.68
N VAL A 191 -2.81 5.60 2.94
CA VAL A 191 -3.87 6.62 3.00
C VAL A 191 -3.76 7.37 4.31
N MET A 192 -3.59 8.68 4.22
CA MET A 192 -3.49 9.60 5.34
C MET A 192 -4.86 10.11 5.76
N TYR A 193 -5.05 10.27 7.06
CA TYR A 193 -6.26 10.75 7.69
C TYR A 193 -5.96 11.91 8.64
N ARG A 194 -6.88 12.84 8.75
CA ARG A 194 -6.87 13.96 9.70
C ARG A 194 -8.21 14.06 10.42
N ALA A 195 -8.28 14.85 11.48
CA ALA A 195 -9.55 15.17 12.13
C ALA A 195 -10.51 15.85 11.14
N ALA A 196 -11.76 15.36 11.06
CA ALA A 196 -12.79 15.94 10.20
C ALA A 196 -13.09 17.39 10.60
N LEU A 197 -13.16 18.28 9.62
CA LEU A 197 -13.40 19.71 9.86
C LEU A 197 -14.82 19.99 10.33
N ASN A 198 -15.80 19.13 9.99
CA ASN A 198 -17.20 19.21 10.40
C ASN A 198 -17.70 17.81 10.78
N PRO A 199 -17.46 17.35 12.01
CA PRO A 199 -17.94 16.05 12.45
C PRO A 199 -19.48 16.03 12.42
N GLN A 200 -20.07 15.05 11.70
CA GLN A 200 -21.52 14.82 11.63
C GLN A 200 -22.04 14.08 12.86
#